data_2824460c7e6f533243dc45368ace425d
#
_entry.id   2824460c7e6f533243dc45368ace425d
#
_cell.length_a   1.000
_cell.length_b   1.000
_cell.length_c   1.000
_cell.angle_alpha   90.00
_cell.angle_beta   90.00
_cell.angle_gamma   90.00
#
_symmetry.space_group_name_H-M   'P 1'
#
loop_
_entity.id
_entity.type
_entity.pdbx_description
1 polymer ?
#
loop_
_entity_poly.entity_id
_entity_poly.type
_entity_poly.pdbx_seq_one_letter_code
_entity_poly.pdbx_strand_id
1 'polypeptide(L)'
;MPLALLALAVGAFGIGTTEFVMMGLLPNVADDLHISIPTAGHLVSAYALGVVIGAPLLAAVTAKLPRRRVLIGLMVLFVVGNAVSAAAPDYHWLMVARFVSGLPHGAFFGVGAVVATGLVGPERKARSVSLMFLGLTVANVVGVPVATLMGQQLGWRATFLAVSAIGLAAIAALALLVPADHGHTENAGLRGELRALGSLPVWLALGTTVAGFGALFAAYSYITPMLTDSAGFAESSVTLLLALFGVGATAGNLLGGRLADHSLRGTLFGGLGSLAVVLALFPLLMRAEWSAAVGVTLLGMAAFTTGSPLQLMVMEKAAAAPSLASSANQAAFNLANAGGAWIGGLALALHFGVTSPAVAGAALAVLGVGVAAVAYAVDRGREPLGGSGRVVAEGREPAVGVGHR
;
A
#
# COMPACT_ATOMS: atom_id res chain seq x y z
N MET A 1 -15.23 -13.10 -11.65
CA MET A 1 -14.02 -12.51 -11.06
C MET A 1 -13.06 -13.65 -10.77
N PRO A 2 -11.78 -13.59 -11.15
CA PRO A 2 -10.87 -14.71 -10.88
C PRO A 2 -10.73 -14.95 -9.37
N LEU A 3 -10.96 -16.17 -8.92
CA LEU A 3 -10.78 -16.58 -7.51
C LEU A 3 -9.36 -16.34 -7.01
N ALA A 4 -8.39 -16.29 -7.92
CA ALA A 4 -7.01 -15.95 -7.61
C ALA A 4 -6.84 -14.54 -6.97
N LEU A 5 -7.71 -13.57 -7.29
CA LEU A 5 -7.70 -12.26 -6.64
C LEU A 5 -8.13 -12.36 -5.16
N LEU A 6 -9.02 -13.29 -4.84
CA LEU A 6 -9.39 -13.57 -3.45
C LEU A 6 -8.21 -14.16 -2.66
N ALA A 7 -7.43 -15.06 -3.27
CA ALA A 7 -6.22 -15.59 -2.64
C ALA A 7 -5.20 -14.49 -2.30
N LEU A 8 -5.01 -13.53 -3.22
CA LEU A 8 -4.15 -12.36 -2.98
C LEU A 8 -4.72 -11.46 -1.86
N ALA A 9 -6.04 -11.27 -1.82
CA ALA A 9 -6.70 -10.49 -0.78
C ALA A 9 -6.58 -11.14 0.60
N VAL A 10 -6.65 -12.48 0.71
CA VAL A 10 -6.42 -13.21 1.99
C VAL A 10 -5.00 -13.01 2.49
N GLY A 11 -4.00 -13.08 1.60
CA GLY A 11 -2.60 -12.76 1.95
C GLY A 11 -2.43 -11.31 2.41
N ALA A 12 -3.02 -10.36 1.68
CA ALA A 12 -3.02 -8.94 2.03
C ALA A 12 -3.73 -8.67 3.36
N PHE A 13 -4.81 -9.40 3.69
CA PHE A 13 -5.50 -9.34 4.97
C PHE A 13 -4.59 -9.78 6.13
N GLY A 14 -3.89 -10.90 5.98
CA GLY A 14 -2.92 -11.37 7.00
C GLY A 14 -1.79 -10.37 7.22
N ILE A 15 -1.23 -9.82 6.14
CA ILE A 15 -0.17 -8.81 6.18
C ILE A 15 -0.67 -7.54 6.86
N GLY A 16 -1.83 -7.02 6.48
CA GLY A 16 -2.40 -5.82 7.09
C GLY A 16 -2.71 -6.02 8.57
N THR A 17 -3.22 -7.20 8.94
CA THR A 17 -3.51 -7.50 10.36
C THR A 17 -2.23 -7.46 11.19
N THR A 18 -1.13 -8.13 10.77
CA THR A 18 0.12 -8.15 11.54
C THR A 18 0.83 -6.79 11.58
N GLU A 19 0.67 -5.98 10.53
CA GLU A 19 1.27 -4.65 10.44
C GLU A 19 0.69 -3.73 11.53
N PHE A 20 -0.64 -3.64 11.59
CA PHE A 20 -1.32 -2.64 12.39
C PHE A 20 -1.70 -3.11 13.79
N VAL A 21 -1.82 -4.41 14.04
CA VAL A 21 -2.25 -4.94 15.36
C VAL A 21 -1.26 -4.59 16.47
N MET A 22 0.03 -4.44 16.16
CA MET A 22 1.03 -4.05 17.17
C MET A 22 0.71 -2.71 17.83
N MET A 23 0.11 -1.76 17.10
CA MET A 23 -0.26 -0.45 17.66
C MET A 23 -1.32 -0.58 18.75
N GLY A 24 -2.23 -1.56 18.62
CA GLY A 24 -3.24 -1.88 19.63
C GLY A 24 -2.74 -2.74 20.78
N LEU A 25 -1.60 -3.41 20.62
CA LEU A 25 -1.04 -4.34 21.63
C LEU A 25 0.23 -3.83 22.32
N LEU A 26 0.71 -2.62 21.99
CA LEU A 26 1.93 -2.07 22.59
C LEU A 26 1.94 -2.10 24.12
N PRO A 27 0.87 -1.69 24.83
CA PRO A 27 0.82 -1.77 26.30
C PRO A 27 0.96 -3.20 26.80
N ASN A 28 0.22 -4.15 26.21
CA ASN A 28 0.24 -5.56 26.61
C ASN A 28 1.62 -6.21 26.40
N VAL A 29 2.30 -5.87 25.31
CA VAL A 29 3.67 -6.35 25.02
C VAL A 29 4.67 -5.70 25.96
N ALA A 30 4.54 -4.40 26.25
CA ALA A 30 5.41 -3.68 27.16
C ALA A 30 5.35 -4.25 28.58
N ASP A 31 4.14 -4.53 29.07
CA ASP A 31 3.91 -5.10 30.39
C ASP A 31 4.47 -6.52 30.51
N ASP A 32 4.20 -7.40 29.53
CA ASP A 32 4.64 -8.81 29.57
C ASP A 32 6.17 -8.94 29.43
N LEU A 33 6.81 -8.07 28.65
CA LEU A 33 8.26 -8.08 28.45
C LEU A 33 9.02 -7.14 29.39
N HIS A 34 8.33 -6.47 30.32
CA HIS A 34 8.88 -5.52 31.29
C HIS A 34 9.72 -4.39 30.66
N ILE A 35 9.22 -3.83 29.55
CA ILE A 35 9.85 -2.73 28.81
C ILE A 35 8.95 -1.50 28.78
N SER A 36 9.51 -0.33 28.45
CA SER A 36 8.71 0.87 28.28
C SER A 36 7.88 0.84 26.97
N ILE A 37 6.72 1.51 26.95
CA ILE A 37 5.88 1.65 25.74
C ILE A 37 6.68 2.25 24.56
N PRO A 38 7.52 3.29 24.72
CA PRO A 38 8.38 3.78 23.65
C PRO A 38 9.34 2.71 23.12
N THR A 39 9.90 1.87 23.98
CA THR A 39 10.76 0.74 23.57
C THR A 39 9.95 -0.29 22.78
N ALA A 40 8.75 -0.63 23.22
CA ALA A 40 7.84 -1.51 22.48
C ALA A 40 7.48 -0.93 21.09
N GLY A 41 7.39 0.39 20.96
CA GLY A 41 7.17 1.08 19.67
C GLY A 41 8.23 0.76 18.62
N HIS A 42 9.47 0.45 19.00
CA HIS A 42 10.51 0.03 18.06
C HIS A 42 10.18 -1.28 17.33
N LEU A 43 9.28 -2.12 17.86
CA LEU A 43 8.79 -3.33 17.19
C LEU A 43 8.01 -3.02 15.91
N VAL A 44 7.32 -1.88 15.88
CA VAL A 44 6.64 -1.36 14.67
C VAL A 44 7.68 -0.91 13.65
N SER A 45 8.70 -0.17 14.11
CA SER A 45 9.80 0.29 13.26
C SER A 45 10.62 -0.87 12.69
N ALA A 46 10.85 -1.93 13.48
CA ALA A 46 11.57 -3.12 13.00
C ALA A 46 10.82 -3.80 11.84
N TYR A 47 9.50 -3.93 11.96
CA TYR A 47 8.68 -4.46 10.88
C TYR A 47 8.75 -3.56 9.62
N ALA A 48 8.57 -2.26 9.77
CA ALA A 48 8.65 -1.31 8.66
C ALA A 48 10.03 -1.33 7.98
N LEU A 49 11.12 -1.43 8.75
CA LEU A 49 12.48 -1.59 8.22
C LEU A 49 12.62 -2.91 7.44
N GLY A 50 12.01 -3.99 7.94
CA GLY A 50 11.91 -5.25 7.22
C GLY A 50 11.23 -5.07 5.86
N VAL A 51 10.14 -4.32 5.79
CA VAL A 51 9.44 -4.02 4.53
C VAL A 51 10.31 -3.21 3.57
N VAL A 52 10.94 -2.13 4.05
CA VAL A 52 11.78 -1.25 3.20
C VAL A 52 12.94 -2.02 2.58
N ILE A 53 13.60 -2.88 3.34
CA ILE A 53 14.74 -3.69 2.87
C ILE A 53 14.25 -4.90 2.06
N GLY A 54 13.25 -5.60 2.58
CA GLY A 54 12.75 -6.85 2.01
C GLY A 54 12.06 -6.67 0.67
N ALA A 55 11.32 -5.57 0.48
CA ALA A 55 10.56 -5.34 -0.73
C ALA A 55 11.43 -5.38 -2.01
N PRO A 56 12.43 -4.52 -2.19
CA PRO A 56 13.27 -4.57 -3.38
C PRO A 56 14.18 -5.80 -3.41
N LEU A 57 14.70 -6.22 -2.26
CA LEU A 57 15.63 -7.36 -2.18
C LEU A 57 14.96 -8.67 -2.62
N LEU A 58 13.81 -9.00 -2.02
CA LEU A 58 13.10 -10.24 -2.34
C LEU A 58 12.51 -10.22 -3.75
N ALA A 59 12.02 -9.07 -4.22
CA ALA A 59 11.58 -8.93 -5.60
C ALA A 59 12.73 -9.20 -6.58
N ALA A 60 13.91 -8.63 -6.34
CA ALA A 60 15.08 -8.80 -7.20
C ALA A 60 15.61 -10.26 -7.19
N VAL A 61 15.73 -10.86 -6.00
CA VAL A 61 16.26 -12.24 -5.85
C VAL A 61 15.30 -13.26 -6.46
N THR A 62 13.98 -13.01 -6.37
CA THR A 62 12.96 -13.93 -6.87
C THR A 62 12.51 -13.65 -8.30
N ALA A 63 13.06 -12.63 -8.97
CA ALA A 63 12.64 -12.15 -10.29
C ALA A 63 12.55 -13.25 -11.38
N LYS A 64 13.43 -14.26 -11.31
CA LYS A 64 13.49 -15.38 -12.27
C LYS A 64 12.57 -16.56 -11.91
N LEU A 65 11.94 -16.52 -10.75
CA LEU A 65 11.10 -17.61 -10.27
C LEU A 65 9.65 -17.44 -10.73
N PRO A 66 8.89 -18.53 -10.93
CA PRO A 66 7.46 -18.47 -11.20
C PRO A 66 6.73 -17.70 -10.09
N ARG A 67 5.93 -16.69 -10.47
CA ARG A 67 5.30 -15.74 -9.53
C ARG A 67 4.45 -16.42 -8.47
N ARG A 68 3.72 -17.49 -8.83
CA ARG A 68 2.96 -18.31 -7.87
C ARG A 68 3.87 -18.90 -6.78
N ARG A 69 5.03 -19.44 -7.15
CA ARG A 69 6.00 -20.00 -6.18
C ARG A 69 6.58 -18.91 -5.30
N VAL A 70 6.85 -17.73 -5.88
CA VAL A 70 7.32 -16.56 -5.13
C VAL A 70 6.29 -16.15 -4.08
N LEU A 71 5.03 -15.96 -4.47
CA LEU A 71 3.96 -15.58 -3.53
C LEU A 71 3.81 -16.59 -2.39
N ILE A 72 3.85 -17.90 -2.70
CA ILE A 72 3.80 -18.96 -1.68
C ILE A 72 5.03 -18.87 -0.76
N GLY A 73 6.24 -18.73 -1.30
CA GLY A 73 7.48 -18.62 -0.53
C GLY A 73 7.48 -17.37 0.39
N LEU A 74 6.98 -16.24 -0.10
CA LEU A 74 6.81 -15.03 0.69
C LEU A 74 5.83 -15.24 1.85
N MET A 75 4.71 -15.93 1.61
CA MET A 75 3.75 -16.24 2.67
C MET A 75 4.30 -17.29 3.66
N VAL A 76 5.15 -18.22 3.23
CA VAL A 76 5.87 -19.11 4.16
C VAL A 76 6.81 -18.31 5.07
N LEU A 77 7.58 -17.38 4.52
CA LEU A 77 8.44 -16.49 5.32
C LEU A 77 7.61 -15.64 6.30
N PHE A 78 6.46 -15.14 5.85
CA PHE A 78 5.50 -14.42 6.68
C PHE A 78 4.98 -15.26 7.85
N VAL A 79 4.57 -16.50 7.60
CA VAL A 79 4.11 -17.44 8.63
C VAL A 79 5.21 -17.74 9.64
N VAL A 80 6.42 -18.02 9.16
CA VAL A 80 7.59 -18.29 10.02
C VAL A 80 7.88 -17.07 10.89
N GLY A 81 7.95 -15.86 10.32
CA GLY A 81 8.19 -14.64 11.08
C GLY A 81 7.16 -14.37 12.17
N ASN A 82 5.87 -14.59 11.88
CA ASN A 82 4.80 -14.43 12.88
C ASN A 82 4.80 -15.56 13.92
N ALA A 83 5.07 -16.81 13.54
CA ALA A 83 5.20 -17.93 14.46
C ALA A 83 6.39 -17.72 15.43
N VAL A 84 7.53 -17.23 14.94
CA VAL A 84 8.69 -16.87 15.77
C VAL A 84 8.35 -15.67 16.67
N SER A 85 7.55 -14.70 16.19
CA SER A 85 7.03 -13.61 17.03
C SER A 85 6.18 -14.14 18.19
N ALA A 86 5.30 -15.11 17.93
CA ALA A 86 4.49 -15.74 18.97
C ALA A 86 5.33 -16.51 19.99
N ALA A 87 6.43 -17.11 19.57
CA ALA A 87 7.34 -17.89 20.41
C ALA A 87 8.45 -17.05 21.09
N ALA A 88 8.50 -15.72 20.83
CA ALA A 88 9.57 -14.86 21.30
C ALA A 88 9.64 -14.81 22.84
N PRO A 89 10.80 -15.19 23.43
CA PRO A 89 10.96 -15.20 24.90
C PRO A 89 11.21 -13.79 25.46
N ASP A 90 11.78 -12.90 24.65
CA ASP A 90 12.18 -11.55 25.06
C ASP A 90 12.03 -10.53 23.91
N TYR A 91 12.30 -9.27 24.25
CA TYR A 91 12.20 -8.14 23.34
C TYR A 91 13.11 -8.25 22.11
N HIS A 92 14.35 -8.71 22.27
CA HIS A 92 15.31 -8.75 21.16
C HIS A 92 14.93 -9.81 20.12
N TRP A 93 14.47 -10.96 20.60
CA TRP A 93 13.91 -12.00 19.73
C TRP A 93 12.67 -11.52 19.01
N LEU A 94 11.77 -10.84 19.70
CA LEU A 94 10.58 -10.27 19.09
C LEU A 94 10.94 -9.21 18.04
N MET A 95 11.95 -8.38 18.30
CA MET A 95 12.47 -7.39 17.36
C MET A 95 12.93 -8.03 16.05
N VAL A 96 13.77 -9.08 16.15
CA VAL A 96 14.25 -9.84 14.98
C VAL A 96 13.08 -10.52 14.24
N ALA A 97 12.16 -11.13 14.99
CA ALA A 97 10.99 -11.79 14.41
C ALA A 97 10.07 -10.79 13.67
N ARG A 98 9.89 -9.59 14.21
CA ARG A 98 9.13 -8.50 13.56
C ARG A 98 9.82 -8.05 12.27
N PHE A 99 11.14 -7.86 12.30
CA PHE A 99 11.91 -7.54 11.09
C PHE A 99 11.75 -8.63 10.02
N VAL A 100 11.90 -9.90 10.39
CA VAL A 100 11.75 -11.04 9.46
C VAL A 100 10.33 -11.11 8.91
N SER A 101 9.30 -10.91 9.73
CA SER A 101 7.89 -10.92 9.28
C SER A 101 7.55 -9.75 8.35
N GLY A 102 8.30 -8.64 8.42
CA GLY A 102 8.18 -7.51 7.52
C GLY A 102 8.80 -7.73 6.14
N LEU A 103 9.87 -8.54 6.04
CA LEU A 103 10.59 -8.75 4.77
C LEU A 103 9.69 -9.13 3.57
N PRO A 104 8.75 -10.09 3.68
CA PRO A 104 7.93 -10.52 2.56
C PRO A 104 6.83 -9.53 2.16
N HIS A 105 6.45 -8.60 3.02
CA HIS A 105 5.29 -7.72 2.85
C HIS A 105 5.33 -6.98 1.50
N GLY A 106 6.35 -6.15 1.27
CA GLY A 106 6.41 -5.33 0.07
C GLY A 106 6.58 -6.13 -1.22
N ALA A 107 7.35 -7.22 -1.18
CA ALA A 107 7.51 -8.12 -2.31
C ALA A 107 6.19 -8.87 -2.61
N PHE A 108 5.41 -9.24 -1.59
CA PHE A 108 4.09 -9.86 -1.79
C PHE A 108 3.13 -8.93 -2.54
N PHE A 109 3.02 -7.67 -2.12
CA PHE A 109 2.19 -6.70 -2.83
C PHE A 109 2.74 -6.38 -4.21
N GLY A 110 4.07 -6.31 -4.36
CA GLY A 110 4.72 -6.07 -5.62
C GLY A 110 4.44 -7.15 -6.67
N VAL A 111 4.76 -8.39 -6.35
CA VAL A 111 4.52 -9.56 -7.21
C VAL A 111 3.02 -9.82 -7.37
N GLY A 112 2.25 -9.65 -6.30
CA GLY A 112 0.81 -9.81 -6.27
C GLY A 112 0.09 -8.84 -7.21
N ALA A 113 0.52 -7.56 -7.28
CA ALA A 113 -0.04 -6.57 -8.20
C ALA A 113 0.19 -6.97 -9.67
N VAL A 114 1.37 -7.50 -9.99
CA VAL A 114 1.66 -8.01 -11.35
C VAL A 114 0.79 -9.23 -11.69
N VAL A 115 0.64 -10.17 -10.74
CA VAL A 115 -0.27 -11.31 -10.92
C VAL A 115 -1.70 -10.83 -11.08
N ALA A 116 -2.18 -9.91 -10.22
CA ALA A 116 -3.54 -9.39 -10.27
C ALA A 116 -3.86 -8.74 -11.62
N THR A 117 -2.95 -7.90 -12.14
CA THR A 117 -3.12 -7.24 -13.44
C THR A 117 -3.01 -8.20 -14.62
N GLY A 118 -2.24 -9.28 -14.49
CA GLY A 118 -2.10 -10.33 -15.50
C GLY A 118 -3.30 -11.26 -15.61
N LEU A 119 -4.18 -11.30 -14.59
CA LEU A 119 -5.39 -12.14 -14.56
C LEU A 119 -6.60 -11.47 -15.24
N VAL A 120 -6.50 -10.21 -15.63
CA VAL A 120 -7.60 -9.41 -16.17
C VAL A 120 -7.19 -8.67 -17.44
N GLY A 121 -8.18 -8.26 -18.23
CA GLY A 121 -7.92 -7.41 -19.39
C GLY A 121 -7.44 -6.00 -19.01
N PRO A 122 -6.89 -5.24 -19.99
CA PRO A 122 -6.31 -3.91 -19.76
C PRO A 122 -7.24 -2.93 -19.03
N GLU A 123 -8.56 -3.06 -19.30
CA GLU A 123 -9.61 -2.17 -18.79
C GLU A 123 -9.95 -2.38 -17.30
N ARG A 124 -9.38 -3.41 -16.66
CA ARG A 124 -9.69 -3.78 -15.28
C ARG A 124 -8.46 -3.91 -14.37
N LYS A 125 -7.31 -3.43 -14.83
CA LYS A 125 -6.03 -3.56 -14.10
C LYS A 125 -6.09 -2.86 -12.74
N ALA A 126 -6.53 -1.60 -12.70
CA ALA A 126 -6.63 -0.84 -11.45
C ALA A 126 -7.59 -1.50 -10.46
N ARG A 127 -8.73 -1.97 -10.95
CA ARG A 127 -9.71 -2.69 -10.13
C ARG A 127 -9.14 -4.00 -9.56
N SER A 128 -8.32 -4.73 -10.33
CA SER A 128 -7.72 -5.97 -9.84
C SER A 128 -6.71 -5.72 -8.72
N VAL A 129 -5.91 -4.66 -8.82
CA VAL A 129 -5.00 -4.20 -7.77
C VAL A 129 -5.78 -3.74 -6.54
N SER A 130 -6.85 -2.96 -6.72
CA SER A 130 -7.75 -2.53 -5.64
C SER A 130 -8.37 -3.71 -4.89
N LEU A 131 -8.73 -4.79 -5.60
CA LEU A 131 -9.28 -6.00 -4.97
C LEU A 131 -8.24 -6.78 -4.17
N MET A 132 -6.98 -6.74 -4.54
CA MET A 132 -5.90 -7.25 -3.70
C MET A 132 -5.75 -6.39 -2.43
N PHE A 133 -5.70 -5.05 -2.58
CA PHE A 133 -5.62 -4.12 -1.44
C PHE A 133 -6.88 -4.13 -0.56
N LEU A 134 -8.01 -4.62 -1.06
CA LEU A 134 -9.21 -4.80 -0.24
C LEU A 134 -8.92 -5.66 1.00
N GLY A 135 -8.07 -6.69 0.87
CA GLY A 135 -7.62 -7.48 2.01
C GLY A 135 -7.00 -6.62 3.11
N LEU A 136 -6.12 -5.67 2.74
CA LEU A 136 -5.47 -4.74 3.67
C LEU A 136 -6.49 -3.81 4.35
N THR A 137 -7.44 -3.24 3.60
CA THR A 137 -8.44 -2.33 4.17
C THR A 137 -9.44 -3.07 5.06
N VAL A 138 -9.86 -4.29 4.69
CA VAL A 138 -10.69 -5.15 5.53
C VAL A 138 -9.95 -5.57 6.80
N ALA A 139 -8.61 -5.78 6.72
CA ALA A 139 -7.80 -6.03 7.91
C ALA A 139 -7.92 -4.88 8.92
N ASN A 140 -7.91 -3.63 8.47
CA ASN A 140 -8.08 -2.47 9.36
C ASN A 140 -9.48 -2.39 9.99
N VAL A 141 -10.53 -2.82 9.26
CA VAL A 141 -11.92 -2.76 9.77
C VAL A 141 -12.23 -3.90 10.74
N VAL A 142 -11.74 -5.11 10.46
CA VAL A 142 -12.11 -6.32 11.17
C VAL A 142 -10.89 -7.03 11.77
N GLY A 143 -9.83 -7.21 10.99
CA GLY A 143 -8.66 -8.00 11.37
C GLY A 143 -7.96 -7.42 12.61
N VAL A 144 -7.63 -6.13 12.57
CA VAL A 144 -6.92 -5.45 13.65
C VAL A 144 -7.75 -5.39 14.93
N PRO A 145 -9.03 -4.93 14.93
CA PRO A 145 -9.85 -4.93 16.14
C PRO A 145 -10.00 -6.32 16.76
N VAL A 146 -10.34 -7.33 15.96
CA VAL A 146 -10.50 -8.72 16.44
C VAL A 146 -9.19 -9.26 17.00
N ALA A 147 -8.07 -9.06 16.29
CA ALA A 147 -6.76 -9.51 16.71
C ALA A 147 -6.28 -8.79 17.98
N THR A 148 -6.59 -7.49 18.13
CA THR A 148 -6.29 -6.72 19.36
C THR A 148 -7.09 -7.24 20.53
N LEU A 149 -8.41 -7.44 20.39
CA LEU A 149 -9.25 -8.02 21.45
C LEU A 149 -8.74 -9.41 21.86
N MET A 150 -8.39 -10.24 20.88
CA MET A 150 -7.82 -11.56 21.17
C MET A 150 -6.49 -11.44 21.94
N GLY A 151 -5.62 -10.52 21.54
CA GLY A 151 -4.35 -10.29 22.23
C GLY A 151 -4.50 -9.75 23.64
N GLN A 152 -5.53 -8.94 23.90
CA GLN A 152 -5.85 -8.44 25.23
C GLN A 152 -6.43 -9.52 26.16
N GLN A 153 -7.21 -10.46 25.63
CA GLN A 153 -7.88 -11.50 26.41
C GLN A 153 -7.05 -12.77 26.57
N LEU A 154 -6.34 -13.20 25.53
CA LEU A 154 -5.60 -14.46 25.45
C LEU A 154 -4.08 -14.27 25.44
N GLY A 155 -3.62 -13.02 25.58
CA GLY A 155 -2.23 -12.63 25.44
C GLY A 155 -1.79 -12.35 24.02
N TRP A 156 -0.89 -11.39 23.85
CA TRP A 156 -0.43 -10.89 22.55
C TRP A 156 0.18 -11.98 21.63
N ARG A 157 0.73 -13.05 22.22
CA ARG A 157 1.27 -14.21 21.49
C ARG A 157 0.18 -14.94 20.68
N ALA A 158 -1.03 -15.05 21.22
CA ALA A 158 -2.16 -15.66 20.53
C ALA A 158 -2.54 -14.93 19.24
N THR A 159 -2.37 -13.61 19.22
CA THR A 159 -2.58 -12.80 18.01
C THR A 159 -1.64 -13.21 16.88
N PHE A 160 -0.36 -13.38 17.14
CA PHE A 160 0.61 -13.81 16.11
C PHE A 160 0.37 -15.25 15.64
N LEU A 161 -0.14 -16.14 16.51
CA LEU A 161 -0.57 -17.48 16.10
C LEU A 161 -1.78 -17.41 15.16
N ALA A 162 -2.77 -16.57 15.44
CA ALA A 162 -3.91 -16.37 14.56
C ALA A 162 -3.50 -15.78 13.21
N VAL A 163 -2.60 -14.80 13.21
CA VAL A 163 -2.03 -14.24 11.97
C VAL A 163 -1.27 -15.32 11.18
N SER A 164 -0.53 -16.20 11.87
CA SER A 164 0.13 -17.34 11.23
C SER A 164 -0.89 -18.30 10.59
N ALA A 165 -2.01 -18.57 11.24
CA ALA A 165 -3.09 -19.39 10.69
C ALA A 165 -3.72 -18.73 9.44
N ILE A 166 -3.93 -17.43 9.45
CA ILE A 166 -4.37 -16.66 8.26
C ILE A 166 -3.34 -16.81 7.13
N GLY A 167 -2.04 -16.72 7.46
CA GLY A 167 -0.96 -16.94 6.49
C GLY A 167 -0.97 -18.33 5.87
N LEU A 168 -1.22 -19.37 6.65
CA LEU A 168 -1.39 -20.76 6.16
C LEU A 168 -2.61 -20.86 5.24
N ALA A 169 -3.73 -20.24 5.58
CA ALA A 169 -4.90 -20.17 4.71
C ALA A 169 -4.60 -19.46 3.40
N ALA A 170 -3.80 -18.37 3.44
CA ALA A 170 -3.34 -17.68 2.24
C ALA A 170 -2.44 -18.56 1.36
N ILE A 171 -1.51 -19.32 1.95
CA ILE A 171 -0.68 -20.30 1.22
C ILE A 171 -1.56 -21.32 0.49
N ALA A 172 -2.54 -21.91 1.19
CA ALA A 172 -3.46 -22.86 0.60
C ALA A 172 -4.28 -22.23 -0.55
N ALA A 173 -4.83 -21.02 -0.34
CA ALA A 173 -5.58 -20.30 -1.36
C ALA A 173 -4.71 -19.96 -2.58
N LEU A 174 -3.46 -19.49 -2.40
CA LEU A 174 -2.52 -19.22 -3.49
C LEU A 174 -2.18 -20.51 -4.26
N ALA A 175 -1.96 -21.61 -3.55
CA ALA A 175 -1.65 -22.89 -4.15
C ALA A 175 -2.81 -23.48 -4.96
N LEU A 176 -4.05 -23.24 -4.56
CA LEU A 176 -5.23 -23.81 -5.22
C LEU A 176 -5.79 -22.88 -6.31
N LEU A 177 -5.75 -21.57 -6.12
CA LEU A 177 -6.53 -20.62 -6.92
C LEU A 177 -5.67 -19.79 -7.89
N VAL A 178 -4.36 -19.61 -7.63
CA VAL A 178 -3.48 -18.88 -8.55
C VAL A 178 -2.97 -19.86 -9.61
N PRO A 179 -3.16 -19.57 -10.91
CA PRO A 179 -2.66 -20.42 -11.98
C PRO A 179 -1.14 -20.62 -11.90
N ALA A 180 -0.65 -21.81 -12.25
CA ALA A 180 0.77 -22.01 -12.42
C ALA A 180 1.25 -21.20 -13.63
N ASP A 181 2.29 -20.37 -13.43
CA ASP A 181 2.92 -19.64 -14.53
C ASP A 181 3.60 -20.62 -15.48
N HIS A 182 3.08 -20.75 -16.69
CA HIS A 182 3.70 -21.51 -17.76
C HIS A 182 4.53 -20.61 -18.72
N GLY A 183 4.61 -19.32 -18.44
CA GLY A 183 5.30 -18.35 -19.28
C GLY A 183 6.59 -17.85 -18.62
N HIS A 184 7.73 -18.10 -19.26
CA HIS A 184 8.94 -17.31 -19.02
C HIS A 184 8.64 -15.91 -19.55
N THR A 185 8.28 -14.96 -18.69
CA THR A 185 8.49 -13.57 -19.04
C THR A 185 9.99 -13.43 -19.28
N GLU A 186 10.38 -12.99 -20.47
CA GLU A 186 11.76 -12.56 -20.73
C GLU A 186 12.08 -11.44 -19.75
N ASN A 187 12.59 -11.82 -18.60
CA ASN A 187 13.04 -10.87 -17.60
C ASN A 187 14.36 -10.30 -18.11
N ALA A 188 14.45 -8.97 -18.12
CA ALA A 188 15.66 -8.24 -18.51
C ALA A 188 16.90 -8.60 -17.67
N GLY A 189 16.77 -9.58 -16.77
CA GLY A 189 17.77 -9.97 -15.77
C GLY A 189 17.94 -8.90 -14.69
N LEU A 190 18.54 -9.24 -13.56
CA LEU A 190 18.68 -8.34 -12.40
C LEU A 190 19.30 -6.98 -12.77
N ARG A 191 20.28 -6.96 -13.68
CA ARG A 191 20.89 -5.70 -14.16
C ARG A 191 19.91 -4.83 -14.95
N GLY A 192 19.07 -5.43 -15.79
CA GLY A 192 18.03 -4.72 -16.54
C GLY A 192 16.95 -4.18 -15.63
N GLU A 193 16.52 -4.97 -14.65
CA GLU A 193 15.53 -4.56 -13.66
C GLU A 193 16.02 -3.41 -12.78
N LEU A 194 17.27 -3.48 -12.27
CA LEU A 194 17.89 -2.40 -11.50
C LEU A 194 18.07 -1.13 -12.36
N ARG A 195 18.39 -1.28 -13.65
CA ARG A 195 18.50 -0.15 -14.58
C ARG A 195 17.14 0.54 -14.79
N ALA A 196 16.06 -0.23 -14.84
CA ALA A 196 14.70 0.32 -14.95
C ALA A 196 14.33 1.19 -13.74
N LEU A 197 14.74 0.80 -12.53
CA LEU A 197 14.57 1.62 -11.33
C LEU A 197 15.42 2.90 -11.33
N GLY A 198 16.54 2.94 -12.08
CA GLY A 198 17.40 4.12 -12.17
C GLY A 198 16.82 5.28 -12.99
N SER A 199 15.63 5.13 -13.58
CA SER A 199 15.04 6.15 -14.43
C SER A 199 14.34 7.25 -13.65
N LEU A 200 14.49 8.52 -14.09
CA LEU A 200 13.85 9.68 -13.45
C LEU A 200 12.32 9.54 -13.34
N PRO A 201 11.57 9.04 -14.35
CA PRO A 201 10.14 8.84 -14.21
C PRO A 201 9.73 7.90 -13.08
N VAL A 202 10.51 6.83 -12.83
CA VAL A 202 10.25 5.90 -11.72
C VAL A 202 10.47 6.59 -10.37
N TRP A 203 11.55 7.37 -10.23
CA TRP A 203 11.81 8.12 -8.99
C TRP A 203 10.77 9.20 -8.73
N LEU A 204 10.26 9.86 -9.77
CA LEU A 204 9.15 10.82 -9.65
C LEU A 204 7.85 10.12 -9.23
N ALA A 205 7.57 8.93 -9.76
CA ALA A 205 6.41 8.15 -9.35
C ALA A 205 6.52 7.68 -7.89
N LEU A 206 7.68 7.15 -7.46
CA LEU A 206 7.95 6.81 -6.07
C LEU A 206 7.88 8.05 -5.15
N GLY A 207 8.43 9.18 -5.58
CA GLY A 207 8.33 10.46 -4.87
C GLY A 207 6.88 10.94 -4.72
N THR A 208 6.04 10.70 -5.73
CA THR A 208 4.59 10.97 -5.63
C THR A 208 3.93 10.10 -4.56
N THR A 209 4.33 8.82 -4.47
CA THR A 209 3.85 7.93 -3.41
C THR A 209 4.30 8.41 -2.03
N VAL A 210 5.59 8.74 -1.87
CA VAL A 210 6.13 9.22 -0.58
C VAL A 210 5.42 10.48 -0.12
N ALA A 211 5.30 11.50 -0.98
CA ALA A 211 4.66 12.76 -0.61
C ALA A 211 3.15 12.58 -0.43
N GLY A 212 2.47 11.93 -1.38
CA GLY A 212 1.02 11.76 -1.37
C GLY A 212 0.52 10.91 -0.21
N PHE A 213 1.14 9.76 0.04
CA PHE A 213 0.72 8.89 1.15
C PHE A 213 1.30 9.34 2.49
N GLY A 214 2.45 10.03 2.50
CA GLY A 214 3.00 10.69 3.67
C GLY A 214 2.05 11.75 4.25
N ALA A 215 1.24 12.37 3.39
CA ALA A 215 0.18 13.28 3.79
C ALA A 215 -0.84 12.64 4.74
N LEU A 216 -1.29 11.41 4.43
CA LEU A 216 -2.16 10.63 5.30
C LEU A 216 -1.49 10.41 6.66
N PHE A 217 -0.27 9.87 6.66
CA PHE A 217 0.40 9.45 7.90
C PHE A 217 0.82 10.63 8.77
N ALA A 218 1.04 11.82 8.20
CA ALA A 218 1.24 13.02 9.01
C ALA A 218 0.07 13.29 9.95
N ALA A 219 -1.17 13.16 9.48
CA ALA A 219 -2.36 13.33 10.29
C ALA A 219 -2.75 12.07 11.08
N TYR A 220 -2.77 10.91 10.41
CA TYR A 220 -3.29 9.68 10.99
C TYR A 220 -2.48 9.17 12.19
N SER A 221 -1.17 9.37 12.19
CA SER A 221 -0.32 9.00 13.34
C SER A 221 -0.70 9.74 14.62
N TYR A 222 -1.34 10.90 14.51
CA TYR A 222 -1.76 11.75 15.64
C TYR A 222 -3.28 11.92 15.70
N ILE A 223 -4.02 10.98 15.11
CA ILE A 223 -5.48 11.08 15.02
C ILE A 223 -6.14 11.05 16.40
N THR A 224 -5.63 10.21 17.32
CA THR A 224 -6.19 10.05 18.66
C THR A 224 -6.21 11.38 19.42
N PRO A 225 -5.09 12.11 19.66
CA PRO A 225 -5.16 13.41 20.32
C PRO A 225 -6.01 14.43 19.58
N MET A 226 -6.09 14.39 18.25
CA MET A 226 -7.01 15.27 17.52
C MET A 226 -8.48 14.95 17.84
N LEU A 227 -8.83 13.68 18.03
CA LEU A 227 -10.19 13.27 18.36
C LEU A 227 -10.54 13.54 19.84
N THR A 228 -9.61 13.28 20.77
CA THR A 228 -9.85 13.47 22.20
C THR A 228 -9.74 14.93 22.61
N ASP A 229 -8.63 15.60 22.29
CA ASP A 229 -8.30 16.92 22.82
C ASP A 229 -8.93 18.05 21.99
N SER A 230 -9.25 17.82 20.70
CA SER A 230 -9.83 18.84 19.84
C SER A 230 -11.33 18.61 19.58
N ALA A 231 -11.74 17.38 19.27
CA ALA A 231 -13.15 17.07 18.97
C ALA A 231 -13.96 16.69 20.21
N GLY A 232 -13.33 16.38 21.35
CA GLY A 232 -13.99 16.11 22.63
C GLY A 232 -14.48 14.67 22.79
N PHE A 233 -14.04 13.72 21.98
CA PHE A 233 -14.41 12.32 22.13
C PHE A 233 -13.78 11.67 23.36
N ALA A 234 -14.53 10.79 23.99
CA ALA A 234 -13.98 9.88 25.00
C ALA A 234 -13.01 8.89 24.33
N GLU A 235 -11.92 8.50 25.03
CA GLU A 235 -10.93 7.52 24.53
C GLU A 235 -11.56 6.21 24.08
N SER A 236 -12.62 5.77 24.76
CA SER A 236 -13.39 4.57 24.38
C SER A 236 -14.03 4.65 22.98
N SER A 237 -14.32 5.85 22.50
CA SER A 237 -14.92 6.08 21.18
C SER A 237 -13.91 6.03 20.04
N VAL A 238 -12.61 6.18 20.33
CA VAL A 238 -11.55 6.23 19.32
C VAL A 238 -11.53 4.97 18.47
N THR A 239 -11.71 3.80 19.08
CA THR A 239 -11.75 2.51 18.34
C THR A 239 -12.85 2.50 17.26
N LEU A 240 -14.05 3.03 17.57
CA LEU A 240 -15.14 3.14 16.61
C LEU A 240 -14.80 4.12 15.48
N LEU A 241 -14.17 5.25 15.82
CA LEU A 241 -13.76 6.25 14.83
C LEU A 241 -12.66 5.72 13.89
N LEU A 242 -11.73 4.92 14.41
CA LEU A 242 -10.74 4.21 13.59
C LEU A 242 -11.40 3.16 12.68
N ALA A 243 -12.47 2.49 13.14
CA ALA A 243 -13.26 1.62 12.27
C ALA A 243 -13.96 2.41 11.15
N LEU A 244 -14.47 3.61 11.42
CA LEU A 244 -15.03 4.50 10.39
C LEU A 244 -13.97 4.94 9.37
N PHE A 245 -12.74 5.22 9.81
CA PHE A 245 -11.61 5.40 8.90
C PHE A 245 -11.41 4.19 7.99
N GLY A 246 -11.43 2.98 8.55
CA GLY A 246 -11.31 1.73 7.79
C GLY A 246 -12.43 1.55 6.76
N VAL A 247 -13.68 1.90 7.12
CA VAL A 247 -14.81 1.91 6.18
C VAL A 247 -14.57 2.90 5.05
N GLY A 248 -14.14 4.13 5.37
CA GLY A 248 -13.75 5.13 4.38
C GLY A 248 -12.62 4.63 3.47
N ALA A 249 -11.58 4.05 4.05
CA ALA A 249 -10.45 3.48 3.32
C ALA A 249 -10.88 2.36 2.36
N THR A 250 -11.78 1.48 2.80
CA THR A 250 -12.33 0.42 1.95
C THR A 250 -13.13 1.00 0.78
N ALA A 251 -14.01 1.95 1.06
CA ALA A 251 -14.78 2.64 0.02
C ALA A 251 -13.87 3.38 -0.97
N GLY A 252 -12.87 4.11 -0.46
CA GLY A 252 -11.88 4.83 -1.26
C GLY A 252 -11.05 3.92 -2.15
N ASN A 253 -10.56 2.81 -1.61
CA ASN A 253 -9.80 1.82 -2.37
C ASN A 253 -10.61 1.23 -3.54
N LEU A 254 -11.88 0.85 -3.30
CA LEU A 254 -12.76 0.32 -4.34
C LEU A 254 -13.10 1.38 -5.39
N LEU A 255 -13.36 2.62 -4.96
CA LEU A 255 -13.65 3.75 -5.82
C LEU A 255 -12.42 4.09 -6.68
N GLY A 256 -11.24 4.19 -6.06
CA GLY A 256 -9.97 4.47 -6.72
C GLY A 256 -9.63 3.45 -7.81
N GLY A 257 -9.84 2.15 -7.53
CA GLY A 257 -9.65 1.11 -8.53
C GLY A 257 -10.57 1.24 -9.73
N ARG A 258 -11.86 1.58 -9.51
CA ARG A 258 -12.82 1.76 -10.61
C ARG A 258 -12.55 3.01 -11.42
N LEU A 259 -12.29 4.13 -10.77
CA LEU A 259 -12.00 5.40 -11.43
C LEU A 259 -10.68 5.35 -12.23
N ALA A 260 -9.66 4.67 -11.69
CA ALA A 260 -8.38 4.54 -12.36
C ALA A 260 -8.43 3.68 -13.63
N ASP A 261 -9.36 2.71 -13.71
CA ASP A 261 -9.61 1.97 -14.95
C ASP A 261 -10.13 2.88 -16.09
N HIS A 262 -10.81 3.98 -15.75
CA HIS A 262 -11.27 4.99 -16.73
C HIS A 262 -10.19 6.03 -17.01
N SER A 263 -9.51 6.52 -15.95
CA SER A 263 -8.47 7.53 -16.04
C SER A 263 -7.51 7.46 -14.86
N LEU A 264 -6.38 6.78 -15.05
CA LEU A 264 -5.33 6.70 -14.04
C LEU A 264 -4.88 8.09 -13.56
N ARG A 265 -4.59 8.97 -14.53
CA ARG A 265 -4.17 10.35 -14.25
C ARG A 265 -5.25 11.14 -13.51
N GLY A 266 -6.50 11.11 -14.00
CA GLY A 266 -7.62 11.82 -13.37
C GLY A 266 -7.86 11.37 -11.94
N THR A 267 -7.81 10.06 -11.69
CA THR A 267 -8.00 9.48 -10.35
C THR A 267 -6.87 9.85 -9.40
N LEU A 268 -5.62 9.85 -9.88
CA LEU A 268 -4.47 10.23 -9.07
C LEU A 268 -4.56 11.69 -8.63
N PHE A 269 -4.78 12.62 -9.57
CA PHE A 269 -4.88 14.04 -9.24
C PHE A 269 -6.15 14.35 -8.42
N GLY A 270 -7.28 13.73 -8.73
CA GLY A 270 -8.52 13.87 -7.96
C GLY A 270 -8.38 13.32 -6.54
N GLY A 271 -7.74 12.16 -6.38
CA GLY A 271 -7.50 11.55 -5.07
C GLY A 271 -6.54 12.37 -4.21
N LEU A 272 -5.37 12.78 -4.75
CA LEU A 272 -4.43 13.63 -4.01
C LEU A 272 -5.02 15.01 -3.70
N GLY A 273 -5.77 15.60 -4.65
CA GLY A 273 -6.46 16.86 -4.45
C GLY A 273 -7.54 16.78 -3.36
N SER A 274 -8.36 15.73 -3.37
CA SER A 274 -9.36 15.50 -2.32
C SER A 274 -8.72 15.27 -0.95
N LEU A 275 -7.59 14.55 -0.89
CA LEU A 275 -6.82 14.35 0.33
C LEU A 275 -6.27 15.70 0.86
N ALA A 276 -5.73 16.55 -0.01
CA ALA A 276 -5.26 17.88 0.37
C ALA A 276 -6.40 18.73 0.95
N VAL A 277 -7.57 18.73 0.32
CA VAL A 277 -8.75 19.47 0.78
C VAL A 277 -9.24 18.95 2.12
N VAL A 278 -9.40 17.63 2.27
CA VAL A 278 -9.85 17.02 3.53
C VAL A 278 -8.89 17.38 4.66
N LEU A 279 -7.58 17.25 4.45
CA LEU A 279 -6.56 17.57 5.46
C LEU A 279 -6.51 19.07 5.78
N ALA A 280 -6.68 19.94 4.81
CA ALA A 280 -6.75 21.40 5.04
C ALA A 280 -7.98 21.80 5.84
N LEU A 281 -9.12 21.12 5.64
CA LEU A 281 -10.36 21.33 6.39
C LEU A 281 -10.38 20.60 7.73
N PHE A 282 -9.45 19.68 7.99
CA PHE A 282 -9.44 18.84 9.18
C PHE A 282 -9.51 19.62 10.50
N PRO A 283 -8.79 20.76 10.69
CA PRO A 283 -8.91 21.58 11.89
C PRO A 283 -10.32 22.13 12.12
N LEU A 284 -11.08 22.37 11.06
CA LEU A 284 -12.47 22.79 11.15
C LEU A 284 -13.40 21.62 11.48
N LEU A 285 -13.13 20.46 10.88
CA LEU A 285 -13.89 19.22 11.11
C LEU A 285 -13.74 18.71 12.56
N MET A 286 -12.59 18.97 13.20
CA MET A 286 -12.34 18.59 14.60
C MET A 286 -13.02 19.51 15.64
N ARG A 287 -13.89 20.43 15.25
CA ARG A 287 -14.61 21.31 16.18
C ARG A 287 -15.87 20.72 16.78
N ALA A 288 -16.39 19.64 16.21
CA ALA A 288 -17.57 18.93 16.71
C ALA A 288 -17.46 17.44 16.43
N GLU A 289 -18.04 16.61 17.30
CA GLU A 289 -17.96 15.15 17.20
C GLU A 289 -18.48 14.62 15.86
N TRP A 290 -19.67 15.06 15.42
CA TRP A 290 -20.25 14.57 14.17
C TRP A 290 -19.40 14.92 12.94
N SER A 291 -18.84 16.14 12.88
CA SER A 291 -17.97 16.55 11.77
C SER A 291 -16.62 15.85 11.81
N ALA A 292 -16.09 15.55 12.99
CA ALA A 292 -14.87 14.78 13.16
C ALA A 292 -15.05 13.34 12.68
N ALA A 293 -16.17 12.68 13.00
CA ALA A 293 -16.49 11.34 12.50
C ALA A 293 -16.56 11.31 10.96
N VAL A 294 -17.22 12.31 10.35
CA VAL A 294 -17.24 12.48 8.89
C VAL A 294 -15.83 12.73 8.36
N GLY A 295 -15.07 13.62 9.00
CA GLY A 295 -13.69 13.95 8.61
C GLY A 295 -12.76 12.74 8.59
N VAL A 296 -12.82 11.90 9.60
CA VAL A 296 -12.03 10.65 9.69
C VAL A 296 -12.41 9.68 8.59
N THR A 297 -13.71 9.52 8.30
CA THR A 297 -14.19 8.67 7.20
C THR A 297 -13.71 9.18 5.84
N LEU A 298 -13.83 10.49 5.60
CA LEU A 298 -13.37 11.13 4.36
C LEU A 298 -11.85 11.07 4.21
N LEU A 299 -11.08 11.17 5.29
CA LEU A 299 -9.63 11.01 5.29
C LEU A 299 -9.23 9.63 4.77
N GLY A 300 -9.85 8.57 5.33
CA GLY A 300 -9.64 7.21 4.85
C GLY A 300 -10.01 7.05 3.38
N MET A 301 -11.17 7.55 2.97
CA MET A 301 -11.66 7.46 1.60
C MET A 301 -10.73 8.19 0.61
N ALA A 302 -10.37 9.43 0.88
CA ALA A 302 -9.51 10.22 0.00
C ALA A 302 -8.11 9.60 -0.15
N ALA A 303 -7.48 9.20 0.96
CA ALA A 303 -6.16 8.60 0.95
C ALA A 303 -6.12 7.28 0.15
N PHE A 304 -7.04 6.37 0.44
CA PHE A 304 -7.04 5.05 -0.20
C PHE A 304 -7.58 5.05 -1.64
N THR A 305 -8.25 6.12 -2.08
CA THR A 305 -8.54 6.34 -3.51
C THR A 305 -7.25 6.44 -4.35
N THR A 306 -6.12 6.84 -3.74
CA THR A 306 -4.84 6.99 -4.43
C THR A 306 -4.00 5.70 -4.47
N GLY A 307 -4.29 4.70 -3.63
CA GLY A 307 -3.43 3.52 -3.46
C GLY A 307 -3.18 2.74 -4.74
N SER A 308 -4.25 2.27 -5.40
CA SER A 308 -4.14 1.54 -6.67
C SER A 308 -3.58 2.39 -7.81
N PRO A 309 -3.98 3.67 -7.99
CA PRO A 309 -3.37 4.55 -8.98
C PRO A 309 -1.86 4.75 -8.80
N LEU A 310 -1.38 4.98 -7.57
CA LEU A 310 0.05 5.11 -7.28
C LEU A 310 0.82 3.83 -7.64
N GLN A 311 0.27 2.68 -7.28
CA GLN A 311 0.85 1.38 -7.60
C GLN A 311 0.97 1.16 -9.10
N LEU A 312 -0.10 1.44 -9.87
CA LEU A 312 -0.10 1.29 -11.32
C LEU A 312 0.83 2.30 -11.99
N MET A 313 0.84 3.56 -11.55
CA MET A 313 1.74 4.59 -12.09
C MET A 313 3.19 4.12 -12.04
N VAL A 314 3.66 3.58 -10.90
CA VAL A 314 5.03 3.10 -10.77
C VAL A 314 5.29 1.91 -11.69
N MET A 315 4.34 0.97 -11.81
CA MET A 315 4.45 -0.19 -12.70
C MET A 315 4.53 0.22 -14.19
N GLU A 316 3.74 1.20 -14.61
CA GLU A 316 3.77 1.73 -15.98
C GLU A 316 5.10 2.41 -16.31
N LYS A 317 5.67 3.20 -15.37
CA LYS A 317 6.97 3.86 -15.58
C LYS A 317 8.15 2.89 -15.62
N ALA A 318 8.01 1.72 -15.04
CA ALA A 318 9.02 0.66 -15.02
C ALA A 318 8.52 -0.61 -15.73
N ALA A 319 7.98 -0.46 -16.94
CA ALA A 319 7.40 -1.58 -17.70
C ALA A 319 8.37 -2.76 -17.93
N ALA A 320 9.68 -2.51 -17.95
CA ALA A 320 10.71 -3.55 -18.07
C ALA A 320 10.92 -4.35 -16.76
N ALA A 321 10.50 -3.81 -15.59
CA ALA A 321 10.67 -4.44 -14.28
C ALA A 321 9.47 -4.16 -13.36
N PRO A 322 8.24 -4.52 -13.74
CA PRO A 322 7.04 -4.11 -13.03
C PRO A 322 6.96 -4.69 -11.61
N SER A 323 7.47 -5.90 -11.38
CA SER A 323 7.46 -6.53 -10.05
C SER A 323 8.41 -5.83 -9.08
N LEU A 324 9.63 -5.50 -9.52
CA LEU A 324 10.61 -4.79 -8.71
C LEU A 324 10.15 -3.35 -8.42
N ALA A 325 9.63 -2.64 -9.42
CA ALA A 325 9.10 -1.29 -9.28
C ALA A 325 7.89 -1.25 -8.34
N SER A 326 6.98 -2.22 -8.48
CA SER A 326 5.82 -2.39 -7.61
C SER A 326 6.24 -2.65 -6.16
N SER A 327 7.27 -3.49 -5.95
CA SER A 327 7.83 -3.76 -4.61
C SER A 327 8.55 -2.53 -4.04
N ALA A 328 9.28 -1.78 -4.87
CA ALA A 328 9.89 -0.51 -4.48
C ALA A 328 8.83 0.53 -4.07
N ASN A 329 7.65 0.51 -4.71
CA ASN A 329 6.55 1.35 -4.31
C ASN A 329 6.01 0.99 -2.91
N GLN A 330 6.03 -0.27 -2.50
CA GLN A 330 5.70 -0.66 -1.13
C GLN A 330 6.73 -0.13 -0.12
N ALA A 331 8.01 -0.14 -0.48
CA ALA A 331 9.04 0.54 0.32
C ALA A 331 8.77 2.06 0.41
N ALA A 332 8.34 2.69 -0.70
CA ALA A 332 7.94 4.09 -0.72
C ALA A 332 6.71 4.38 0.17
N PHE A 333 5.70 3.51 0.22
CA PHE A 333 4.58 3.61 1.16
C PHE A 333 5.04 3.54 2.62
N ASN A 334 6.00 2.66 2.95
CA ASN A 334 6.53 2.57 4.31
C ASN A 334 7.46 3.75 4.67
N LEU A 335 8.20 4.28 3.70
CA LEU A 335 8.95 5.53 3.86
C LEU A 335 8.01 6.73 4.05
N ALA A 336 6.88 6.75 3.33
CA ALA A 336 5.81 7.74 3.49
C ALA A 336 5.20 7.68 4.90
N ASN A 337 4.97 6.48 5.43
CA ASN A 337 4.49 6.27 6.80
C ASN A 337 5.47 6.91 7.81
N ALA A 338 6.73 6.51 7.78
CA ALA A 338 7.74 7.02 8.70
C ALA A 338 7.97 8.54 8.55
N GLY A 339 8.14 9.02 7.31
CA GLY A 339 8.36 10.43 7.02
C GLY A 339 7.16 11.32 7.35
N GLY A 340 5.96 10.86 7.03
CA GLY A 340 4.72 11.54 7.37
C GLY A 340 4.55 11.68 8.88
N ALA A 341 4.68 10.58 9.62
CA ALA A 341 4.61 10.59 11.08
C ALA A 341 5.64 11.52 11.72
N TRP A 342 6.89 11.54 11.20
CA TRP A 342 7.93 12.45 11.66
C TRP A 342 7.56 13.92 11.42
N ILE A 343 7.07 14.26 10.22
CA ILE A 343 6.66 15.64 9.87
C ILE A 343 5.48 16.09 10.74
N GLY A 344 4.47 15.22 10.94
CA GLY A 344 3.35 15.50 11.85
C GLY A 344 3.80 15.71 13.30
N GLY A 345 4.73 14.88 13.78
CA GLY A 345 5.34 15.03 15.11
C GLY A 345 6.14 16.31 15.27
N LEU A 346 6.88 16.73 14.23
CA LEU A 346 7.62 17.99 14.22
C LEU A 346 6.66 19.18 14.33
N ALA A 347 5.51 19.15 13.63
CA ALA A 347 4.50 20.20 13.73
C ALA A 347 3.94 20.35 15.15
N LEU A 348 3.73 19.23 15.84
CA LEU A 348 3.33 19.23 17.26
C LEU A 348 4.44 19.75 18.19
N ALA A 349 5.67 19.28 17.98
CA ALA A 349 6.83 19.72 18.78
C ALA A 349 7.12 21.22 18.68
N LEU A 350 6.79 21.81 17.54
CA LEU A 350 6.86 23.27 17.30
C LEU A 350 5.64 24.03 17.86
N HIS A 351 4.75 23.38 18.59
CA HIS A 351 3.58 23.95 19.28
C HIS A 351 2.58 24.66 18.36
N PHE A 352 2.43 24.19 17.10
CA PHE A 352 1.45 24.76 16.16
C PHE A 352 0.00 24.30 16.44
N GLY A 353 -0.23 23.59 17.55
CA GLY A 353 -1.54 23.10 18.00
C GLY A 353 -1.82 21.66 17.60
N VAL A 354 -2.80 21.03 18.26
CA VAL A 354 -3.12 19.59 18.17
C VAL A 354 -3.49 19.15 16.74
N THR A 355 -4.10 20.02 15.94
CA THR A 355 -4.50 19.73 14.55
C THR A 355 -3.42 20.08 13.51
N SER A 356 -2.27 20.60 13.93
CA SER A 356 -1.18 20.96 13.01
C SER A 356 -0.63 19.81 12.16
N PRO A 357 -0.64 18.54 12.61
CA PRO A 357 -0.26 17.41 11.77
C PRO A 357 -1.11 17.29 10.50
N ALA A 358 -2.41 17.62 10.58
CA ALA A 358 -3.28 17.59 9.41
C ALA A 358 -2.93 18.70 8.41
N VAL A 359 -2.57 19.90 8.89
CA VAL A 359 -2.12 20.99 8.03
C VAL A 359 -0.80 20.64 7.34
N ALA A 360 0.15 20.05 8.07
CA ALA A 360 1.40 19.53 7.50
C ALA A 360 1.13 18.44 6.44
N GLY A 361 0.17 17.56 6.72
CA GLY A 361 -0.32 16.57 5.76
C GLY A 361 -0.90 17.21 4.49
N ALA A 362 -1.69 18.27 4.63
CA ALA A 362 -2.22 18.99 3.47
C ALA A 362 -1.10 19.55 2.58
N ALA A 363 -0.04 20.13 3.17
CA ALA A 363 1.12 20.58 2.44
C ALA A 363 1.85 19.45 1.70
N LEU A 364 1.99 18.27 2.34
CA LEU A 364 2.55 17.07 1.70
C LEU A 364 1.66 16.57 0.55
N ALA A 365 0.33 16.61 0.68
CA ALA A 365 -0.57 16.21 -0.39
C ALA A 365 -0.44 17.14 -1.61
N VAL A 366 -0.34 18.46 -1.38
CA VAL A 366 -0.07 19.45 -2.44
C VAL A 366 1.30 19.20 -3.09
N LEU A 367 2.33 18.90 -2.30
CA LEU A 367 3.65 18.49 -2.83
C LEU A 367 3.50 17.22 -3.69
N GLY A 368 2.73 16.24 -3.26
CA GLY A 368 2.44 15.02 -4.02
C GLY A 368 1.77 15.33 -5.38
N VAL A 369 0.80 16.26 -5.42
CA VAL A 369 0.20 16.75 -6.67
C VAL A 369 1.26 17.39 -7.56
N GLY A 370 2.14 18.23 -6.99
CA GLY A 370 3.24 18.87 -7.73
C GLY A 370 4.21 17.87 -8.34
N VAL A 371 4.66 16.88 -7.56
CA VAL A 371 5.56 15.82 -8.03
C VAL A 371 4.89 14.99 -9.13
N ALA A 372 3.61 14.64 -8.96
CA ALA A 372 2.84 13.95 -10.00
C ALA A 372 2.76 14.77 -11.29
N ALA A 373 2.51 16.08 -11.19
CA ALA A 373 2.47 16.97 -12.35
C ALA A 373 3.80 17.01 -13.10
N VAL A 374 4.93 17.09 -12.38
CA VAL A 374 6.28 17.00 -12.96
C VAL A 374 6.50 15.66 -13.63
N ALA A 375 6.10 14.54 -12.98
CA ALA A 375 6.23 13.20 -13.55
C ALA A 375 5.51 13.08 -14.91
N TYR A 376 4.28 13.56 -15.01
CA TYR A 376 3.53 13.55 -16.26
C TYR A 376 4.04 14.56 -17.30
N ALA A 377 4.63 15.69 -16.88
CA ALA A 377 5.25 16.65 -17.80
C ALA A 377 6.53 16.08 -18.43
N VAL A 378 7.37 15.40 -17.64
CA VAL A 378 8.59 14.74 -18.15
C VAL A 378 8.26 13.65 -19.16
N ASP A 379 7.16 12.92 -18.99
CA ASP A 379 6.74 11.90 -19.94
C ASP A 379 6.33 12.50 -21.29
N ARG A 380 5.54 13.58 -21.27
CA ARG A 380 5.13 14.27 -22.51
C ARG A 380 6.31 14.79 -23.31
N GLY A 381 7.38 15.24 -22.66
CA GLY A 381 8.60 15.71 -23.32
C GLY A 381 9.45 14.59 -23.92
N ARG A 382 9.13 13.30 -23.60
CA ARG A 382 9.82 12.13 -24.13
C ARG A 382 9.07 11.44 -25.28
N GLU A 383 7.78 11.74 -25.49
CA GLU A 383 7.09 11.35 -26.73
C GLU A 383 7.71 12.12 -27.88
N PRO A 384 8.28 11.45 -28.91
CA PRO A 384 8.87 12.16 -30.05
C PRO A 384 7.76 13.00 -30.69
N LEU A 385 8.06 14.28 -30.94
CA LEU A 385 7.24 15.20 -31.75
C LEU A 385 7.19 14.72 -33.21
N GLY A 386 6.54 13.58 -33.47
CA GLY A 386 6.58 12.95 -34.79
C GLY A 386 5.60 11.80 -34.93
N GLY A 387 4.34 11.99 -34.59
CA GLY A 387 3.28 10.99 -34.81
C GLY A 387 1.95 11.56 -35.20
N SER A 388 1.92 12.77 -35.82
CA SER A 388 0.71 13.26 -36.48
C SER A 388 0.63 12.68 -37.88
N GLY A 389 -0.18 11.63 -38.03
CA GLY A 389 -0.97 11.36 -39.20
C GLY A 389 -0.29 11.41 -40.58
N ARG A 390 0.22 10.28 -41.05
CA ARG A 390 0.05 9.93 -42.49
C ARG A 390 -0.58 8.54 -42.51
N VAL A 391 -1.90 8.52 -42.49
CA VAL A 391 -2.66 7.47 -43.17
C VAL A 391 -2.40 7.70 -44.65
N VAL A 392 -1.39 7.03 -45.18
CA VAL A 392 -1.23 6.93 -46.65
C VAL A 392 -2.28 5.92 -47.10
N ALA A 393 -3.35 6.45 -47.62
CA ALA A 393 -4.27 5.72 -48.47
C ALA A 393 -3.52 5.31 -49.76
N GLU A 394 -2.96 4.13 -49.79
CA GLU A 394 -2.58 3.44 -51.04
C GLU A 394 -3.38 2.17 -51.18
N GLY A 395 -4.62 2.32 -51.62
CA GLY A 395 -5.40 1.31 -52.26
C GLY A 395 -5.42 1.59 -53.76
N ARG A 396 -4.47 1.06 -54.49
CA ARG A 396 -4.62 0.77 -55.93
C ARG A 396 -4.11 -0.65 -56.16
N GLU A 397 -5.05 -1.58 -56.21
CA GLU A 397 -4.84 -2.86 -56.87
C GLU A 397 -4.55 -2.62 -58.35
N PRO A 398 -3.54 -3.28 -58.94
CA PRO A 398 -3.47 -3.39 -60.40
C PRO A 398 -4.39 -4.53 -60.85
N ALA A 399 -5.30 -4.18 -61.75
CA ALA A 399 -6.16 -5.09 -62.46
C ALA A 399 -5.32 -6.17 -63.18
N VAL A 400 -5.55 -7.43 -62.84
CA VAL A 400 -5.06 -8.59 -63.60
C VAL A 400 -5.95 -8.77 -64.81
N GLY A 401 -5.39 -8.49 -65.97
CA GLY A 401 -6.00 -8.74 -67.26
C GLY A 401 -6.18 -10.24 -67.56
N VAL A 402 -7.38 -10.65 -67.79
CA VAL A 402 -7.74 -11.93 -68.44
C VAL A 402 -7.30 -11.93 -69.85
N GLY A 403 -6.31 -12.73 -70.22
CA GLY A 403 -5.91 -13.05 -71.58
C GLY A 403 -6.31 -14.49 -71.90
N HIS A 404 -7.28 -14.62 -72.82
CA HIS A 404 -7.61 -15.87 -73.54
C HIS A 404 -6.43 -16.35 -74.39
N ARG A 405 -5.99 -17.60 -74.14
CA ARG A 405 -5.94 -18.66 -75.19
C ARG A 405 -5.57 -19.98 -74.53
#